data_f04b7202bc7c81063e85ad5ebe9f82d9
#
_entry.id   f04b7202bc7c81063e85ad5ebe9f82d9
#
_cell.length_a   1.000
_cell.length_b   1.000
_cell.length_c   1.000
_cell.angle_alpha   90.00
_cell.angle_beta   90.00
_cell.angle_gamma   90.00
#
_symmetry.space_group_name_H-M   'P 1'
#
loop_
_entity.id
_entity.type
_entity.pdbx_description
1 polymer ?
#
loop_
_entity_poly.entity_id
_entity_poly.type
_entity_poly.pdbx_seq_one_letter_code
_entity_poly.pdbx_strand_id
1 'polypeptide(L)'
;MKRIVLLRHGESVWNRENRFTGWTDVDLSERGVQEASEAGELLRREGFRFGFAYASFLKRAVKTLDVVLDRLDQDWIPVAKSWRLNEKHYGALQGLNKRETAEKFGDEQVLLWRRSFDVAPEPLAADDPRNPRFDPRYDGVPRAELPLTESLSMTVARTLPYWQCEILPRLAHCDALLVAAHGNSLRGIVKHLKGIGDDAIAELNLPTAVPYVFEFDEELNAVHDYFLGDPEKVAAAMAAVAAQGKK
;
A
#
# COMPACT_ATOMS: atom_id res chain seq x y z
N MET A 1 -0.99 -12.51 22.22
CA MET A 1 -1.79 -11.66 21.32
C MET A 1 -1.09 -11.66 19.95
N LYS A 2 -1.82 -11.95 18.89
CA LYS A 2 -1.28 -12.04 17.53
C LYS A 2 -1.27 -10.68 16.88
N ARG A 3 -0.31 -10.39 15.98
CA ARG A 3 -0.14 -9.04 15.40
C ARG A 3 0.08 -9.09 13.88
N ILE A 4 -0.51 -8.16 13.17
CA ILE A 4 -0.16 -7.88 11.77
C ILE A 4 0.33 -6.44 11.68
N VAL A 5 1.49 -6.26 11.07
CA VAL A 5 2.03 -4.94 10.76
C VAL A 5 1.77 -4.64 9.29
N LEU A 6 1.01 -3.60 9.04
CA LEU A 6 0.81 -3.03 7.71
C LEU A 6 1.84 -1.94 7.48
N LEU A 7 2.60 -2.03 6.40
CA LEU A 7 3.67 -1.09 6.09
C LEU A 7 3.50 -0.57 4.66
N ARG A 8 3.20 0.71 4.51
CA ARG A 8 3.25 1.34 3.20
C ARG A 8 4.72 1.48 2.79
N HIS A 9 5.03 1.20 1.52
CA HIS A 9 6.38 1.38 0.99
C HIS A 9 6.94 2.77 1.28
N GLY A 10 8.27 2.90 1.42
CA GLY A 10 8.98 4.15 1.55
C GLY A 10 8.76 5.10 0.37
N GLU A 11 9.15 6.35 0.48
CA GLU A 11 9.01 7.32 -0.61
C GLU A 11 9.58 6.75 -1.92
N SER A 12 8.78 6.74 -2.99
CA SER A 12 9.25 6.39 -4.33
C SER A 12 9.72 7.63 -5.10
N VAL A 13 10.51 7.42 -6.16
CA VAL A 13 10.94 8.50 -7.06
C VAL A 13 9.74 9.34 -7.52
N TRP A 14 8.62 8.71 -7.89
CA TRP A 14 7.43 9.42 -8.35
C TRP A 14 6.58 10.01 -7.21
N ASN A 15 6.71 9.54 -5.97
CA ASN A 15 6.17 10.29 -4.84
C ASN A 15 6.87 11.64 -4.69
N ARG A 16 8.22 11.65 -4.75
CA ARG A 16 9.02 12.88 -4.71
C ARG A 16 8.72 13.84 -5.87
N GLU A 17 8.49 13.29 -7.07
CA GLU A 17 8.12 14.07 -8.26
C GLU A 17 6.63 14.44 -8.31
N ASN A 18 5.85 14.09 -7.30
CA ASN A 18 4.40 14.34 -7.23
C ASN A 18 3.62 13.78 -8.43
N ARG A 19 3.96 12.55 -8.89
CA ARG A 19 3.29 11.87 -10.02
C ARG A 19 2.32 10.78 -9.54
N PHE A 20 1.33 10.51 -10.37
CA PHE A 20 0.48 9.32 -10.24
C PHE A 20 1.30 8.07 -10.60
N THR A 21 1.47 7.15 -9.66
CA THR A 21 2.32 5.96 -9.86
C THR A 21 1.52 4.74 -10.32
N GLY A 22 0.51 4.36 -9.57
CA GLY A 22 -0.30 3.18 -9.87
C GLY A 22 0.55 1.90 -10.00
N TRP A 23 0.39 1.17 -11.10
CA TRP A 23 1.11 -0.05 -11.40
C TRP A 23 2.44 0.16 -12.13
N THR A 24 2.79 1.40 -12.45
CA THR A 24 4.14 1.70 -12.97
C THR A 24 5.18 1.33 -11.91
N ASP A 25 6.18 0.55 -12.33
CA ASP A 25 7.16 -0.06 -11.42
C ASP A 25 8.37 0.85 -11.17
N VAL A 26 8.15 1.93 -10.44
CA VAL A 26 9.20 2.87 -10.04
C VAL A 26 9.90 2.44 -8.76
N ASP A 27 11.15 2.86 -8.62
CA ASP A 27 11.99 2.55 -7.48
C ASP A 27 11.71 3.45 -6.27
N LEU A 28 12.28 3.07 -5.11
CA LEU A 28 12.39 3.94 -3.96
C LEU A 28 13.32 5.12 -4.28
N SER A 29 13.06 6.28 -3.68
CA SER A 29 14.04 7.34 -3.56
C SER A 29 15.08 6.99 -2.48
N GLU A 30 16.20 7.70 -2.41
CA GLU A 30 17.18 7.56 -1.32
C GLU A 30 16.51 7.75 0.05
N ARG A 31 15.61 8.74 0.14
CA ARG A 31 14.80 8.97 1.34
C ARG A 31 13.90 7.76 1.64
N GLY A 32 13.28 7.17 0.63
CA GLY A 32 12.43 6.00 0.83
C GLY A 32 13.18 4.77 1.36
N VAL A 33 14.44 4.59 0.94
CA VAL A 33 15.33 3.56 1.51
C VAL A 33 15.66 3.88 2.97
N GLN A 34 15.93 5.14 3.29
CA GLN A 34 16.18 5.58 4.66
C GLN A 34 14.93 5.39 5.55
N GLU A 35 13.75 5.77 5.06
CA GLU A 35 12.47 5.56 5.76
C GLU A 35 12.23 4.07 6.06
N ALA A 36 12.52 3.19 5.09
CA ALA A 36 12.40 1.73 5.28
C ALA A 36 13.39 1.20 6.33
N SER A 37 14.64 1.72 6.32
CA SER A 37 15.66 1.38 7.32
C SER A 37 15.24 1.79 8.74
N GLU A 38 14.69 3.00 8.89
CA GLU A 38 14.20 3.50 10.17
C GLU A 38 13.00 2.69 10.69
N ALA A 39 12.10 2.27 9.78
CA ALA A 39 10.99 1.38 10.13
C ALA A 39 11.49 0.02 10.64
N GLY A 40 12.49 -0.57 9.98
CA GLY A 40 13.11 -1.83 10.42
C GLY A 40 13.78 -1.71 11.79
N GLU A 41 14.55 -0.65 12.01
CA GLU A 41 15.19 -0.36 13.31
C GLU A 41 14.15 -0.14 14.43
N LEU A 42 13.03 0.53 14.13
CA LEU A 42 11.93 0.73 15.07
C LEU A 42 11.30 -0.61 15.44
N LEU A 43 10.94 -1.43 14.46
CA LEU A 43 10.37 -2.76 14.68
C LEU A 43 11.32 -3.66 15.48
N ARG A 44 12.64 -3.58 15.23
CA ARG A 44 13.66 -4.31 15.97
C ARG A 44 13.70 -3.89 17.45
N ARG A 45 13.68 -2.59 17.74
CA ARG A 45 13.67 -2.06 19.11
C ARG A 45 12.41 -2.46 19.88
N GLU A 46 11.28 -2.53 19.20
CA GLU A 46 9.99 -2.97 19.77
C GLU A 46 9.87 -4.50 19.87
N GLY A 47 10.92 -5.23 19.50
CA GLY A 47 11.01 -6.68 19.67
C GLY A 47 10.12 -7.48 18.71
N PHE A 48 9.79 -6.93 17.54
CA PHE A 48 9.00 -7.66 16.54
C PHE A 48 9.80 -8.82 15.93
N ARG A 49 9.17 -9.99 15.91
CA ARG A 49 9.63 -11.16 15.17
C ARG A 49 8.49 -11.67 14.30
N PHE A 50 8.73 -11.71 13.01
CA PHE A 50 7.73 -12.12 12.04
C PHE A 50 7.93 -13.60 11.65
N GLY A 51 6.84 -14.35 11.56
CA GLY A 51 6.89 -15.73 11.04
C GLY A 51 6.73 -15.79 9.54
N PHE A 52 6.18 -14.73 8.93
CA PHE A 52 5.95 -14.65 7.49
C PHE A 52 5.77 -13.18 7.04
N ALA A 53 6.11 -12.88 5.79
CA ALA A 53 5.89 -11.56 5.22
C ALA A 53 5.22 -11.63 3.85
N TYR A 54 4.53 -10.54 3.50
CA TYR A 54 3.83 -10.37 2.23
C TYR A 54 4.26 -9.06 1.57
N ALA A 55 4.40 -9.08 0.24
CA ALA A 55 4.59 -7.87 -0.55
C ALA A 55 3.72 -7.87 -1.82
N SER A 56 3.55 -6.69 -2.41
CA SER A 56 3.03 -6.60 -3.79
C SER A 56 4.09 -7.06 -4.80
N PHE A 57 3.73 -7.07 -6.11
CA PHE A 57 4.69 -7.29 -7.18
C PHE A 57 5.57 -6.06 -7.50
N LEU A 58 5.20 -4.89 -6.99
CA LEU A 58 5.87 -3.63 -7.33
C LEU A 58 7.15 -3.43 -6.50
N LYS A 59 8.28 -3.15 -7.21
CA LYS A 59 9.62 -3.11 -6.61
C LYS A 59 9.74 -2.20 -5.39
N ARG A 60 9.03 -1.08 -5.33
CA ARG A 60 9.09 -0.17 -4.17
C ARG A 60 8.58 -0.81 -2.88
N ALA A 61 7.56 -1.69 -2.96
CA ALA A 61 7.10 -2.43 -1.80
C ALA A 61 8.02 -3.60 -1.48
N VAL A 62 8.50 -4.32 -2.49
CA VAL A 62 9.48 -5.41 -2.33
C VAL A 62 10.75 -4.89 -1.67
N LYS A 63 11.36 -3.83 -2.21
CA LYS A 63 12.59 -3.25 -1.65
C LYS A 63 12.39 -2.66 -0.25
N THR A 64 11.22 -2.09 0.04
CA THR A 64 10.88 -1.66 1.41
C THR A 64 10.90 -2.86 2.36
N LEU A 65 10.25 -3.97 1.97
CA LEU A 65 10.25 -5.19 2.76
C LEU A 65 11.67 -5.74 2.95
N ASP A 66 12.46 -5.84 1.87
CA ASP A 66 13.82 -6.37 1.92
C ASP A 66 14.70 -5.55 2.90
N VAL A 67 14.65 -4.22 2.83
CA VAL A 67 15.39 -3.34 3.76
C VAL A 67 14.91 -3.52 5.21
N VAL A 68 13.61 -3.66 5.44
CA VAL A 68 13.06 -3.88 6.79
C VAL A 68 13.52 -5.22 7.36
N LEU A 69 13.47 -6.29 6.56
CA LEU A 69 13.89 -7.63 7.00
C LEU A 69 15.39 -7.67 7.29
N ASP A 70 16.23 -7.02 6.48
CA ASP A 70 17.68 -6.85 6.73
C ASP A 70 17.94 -6.18 8.09
N ARG A 71 17.24 -5.08 8.40
CA ARG A 71 17.37 -4.40 9.70
C ARG A 71 16.89 -5.22 10.89
N LEU A 72 15.97 -6.14 10.67
CA LEU A 72 15.47 -7.07 11.68
C LEU A 72 16.34 -8.32 11.86
N ASP A 73 17.32 -8.57 10.96
CA ASP A 73 18.04 -9.85 10.84
C ASP A 73 17.06 -11.03 10.63
N GLN A 74 16.05 -10.81 9.77
CA GLN A 74 14.98 -11.77 9.47
C GLN A 74 14.80 -12.05 7.97
N ASP A 75 15.86 -11.90 7.16
CA ASP A 75 15.84 -12.20 5.72
C ASP A 75 15.47 -13.66 5.40
N TRP A 76 15.66 -14.52 6.38
CA TRP A 76 15.39 -15.97 6.27
C TRP A 76 13.91 -16.35 6.34
N ILE A 77 13.02 -15.44 6.74
CA ILE A 77 11.58 -15.77 6.84
C ILE A 77 10.95 -15.94 5.45
N PRO A 78 9.92 -16.79 5.32
CA PRO A 78 9.21 -16.92 4.06
C PRO A 78 8.50 -15.63 3.66
N VAL A 79 8.59 -15.30 2.37
CA VAL A 79 7.92 -14.13 1.76
C VAL A 79 7.04 -14.56 0.61
N ALA A 80 5.78 -14.17 0.61
CA ALA A 80 4.88 -14.31 -0.52
C ALA A 80 4.63 -12.95 -1.19
N LYS A 81 4.62 -12.94 -2.51
CA LYS A 81 4.29 -11.76 -3.31
C LYS A 81 2.98 -11.98 -4.05
N SER A 82 2.13 -10.95 -4.10
CA SER A 82 0.87 -11.01 -4.84
C SER A 82 0.55 -9.68 -5.51
N TRP A 83 0.13 -9.75 -6.79
CA TRP A 83 -0.39 -8.59 -7.51
C TRP A 83 -1.65 -8.02 -6.83
N ARG A 84 -2.38 -8.84 -6.06
CA ARG A 84 -3.57 -8.41 -5.33
C ARG A 84 -3.27 -7.37 -4.25
N LEU A 85 -1.99 -7.24 -3.85
CA LEU A 85 -1.51 -6.20 -2.95
C LEU A 85 -0.96 -4.97 -3.70
N ASN A 86 -0.95 -4.95 -5.05
CA ASN A 86 -0.50 -3.80 -5.82
C ASN A 86 -1.30 -2.53 -5.47
N GLU A 87 -0.71 -1.37 -5.76
CA GLU A 87 -1.37 -0.08 -5.67
C GLU A 87 -2.62 -0.05 -6.58
N LYS A 88 -3.55 0.86 -6.31
CA LYS A 88 -4.65 1.18 -7.21
C LYS A 88 -4.11 1.53 -8.60
N HIS A 89 -4.70 0.95 -9.63
CA HIS A 89 -4.33 1.26 -11.01
C HIS A 89 -4.93 2.61 -11.43
N TYR A 90 -4.08 3.61 -11.64
CA TYR A 90 -4.54 4.96 -11.95
C TYR A 90 -4.87 5.21 -13.44
N GLY A 91 -4.98 4.14 -14.25
CA GLY A 91 -5.36 4.26 -15.67
C GLY A 91 -4.48 5.22 -16.43
N ALA A 92 -5.09 6.05 -17.26
CA ALA A 92 -4.39 7.04 -18.08
C ALA A 92 -3.63 8.10 -17.28
N LEU A 93 -3.93 8.29 -15.99
CA LEU A 93 -3.24 9.25 -15.13
C LEU A 93 -1.81 8.79 -14.76
N GLN A 94 -1.45 7.50 -14.90
CA GLN A 94 -0.12 7.01 -14.54
C GLN A 94 0.98 7.80 -15.28
N GLY A 95 1.93 8.32 -14.52
CA GLY A 95 3.03 9.15 -15.02
C GLY A 95 2.75 10.66 -15.06
N LEU A 96 1.49 11.08 -15.00
CA LEU A 96 1.16 12.52 -14.97
C LEU A 96 1.52 13.13 -13.61
N ASN A 97 1.95 14.40 -13.63
CA ASN A 97 2.13 15.16 -12.42
C ASN A 97 0.78 15.55 -11.82
N LYS A 98 0.60 15.36 -10.51
CA LYS A 98 -0.70 15.57 -9.85
C LYS A 98 -1.13 17.03 -9.85
N ARG A 99 -0.17 17.96 -9.72
CA ARG A 99 -0.47 19.40 -9.74
C ARG A 99 -0.88 19.86 -11.14
N GLU A 100 -0.12 19.50 -12.18
CA GLU A 100 -0.46 19.80 -13.57
C GLU A 100 -1.82 19.18 -13.95
N THR A 101 -2.11 18.00 -13.44
CA THR A 101 -3.41 17.34 -13.63
C THR A 101 -4.52 18.14 -12.94
N ALA A 102 -4.28 18.68 -11.74
CA ALA A 102 -5.26 19.51 -11.04
C ALA A 102 -5.47 20.87 -11.73
N GLU A 103 -4.43 21.45 -12.32
CA GLU A 103 -4.54 22.66 -13.14
C GLU A 103 -5.41 22.43 -14.39
N LYS A 104 -5.38 21.21 -14.96
CA LYS A 104 -6.12 20.84 -16.17
C LYS A 104 -7.58 20.41 -15.89
N PHE A 105 -7.82 19.62 -14.84
CA PHE A 105 -9.10 18.98 -14.58
C PHE A 105 -9.82 19.53 -13.33
N GLY A 106 -9.19 20.40 -12.57
CA GLY A 106 -9.65 20.93 -11.30
C GLY A 106 -9.24 20.07 -10.10
N ASP A 107 -9.02 20.73 -8.95
CA ASP A 107 -8.61 20.09 -7.70
C ASP A 107 -9.65 19.05 -7.23
N GLU A 108 -10.94 19.38 -7.36
CA GLU A 108 -12.04 18.49 -6.94
C GLU A 108 -12.03 17.17 -7.71
N GLN A 109 -11.91 17.22 -9.03
CA GLN A 109 -11.87 16.01 -9.86
C GLN A 109 -10.64 15.14 -9.54
N VAL A 110 -9.47 15.76 -9.35
CA VAL A 110 -8.25 15.04 -8.96
C VAL A 110 -8.38 14.44 -7.56
N LEU A 111 -9.03 15.14 -6.64
CA LEU A 111 -9.32 14.62 -5.30
C LEU A 111 -10.24 13.40 -5.37
N LEU A 112 -11.31 13.46 -6.18
CA LEU A 112 -12.21 12.32 -6.42
C LEU A 112 -11.45 11.11 -6.95
N TRP A 113 -10.64 11.26 -8.01
CA TRP A 113 -9.83 10.17 -8.54
C TRP A 113 -8.84 9.58 -7.54
N ARG A 114 -8.34 10.38 -6.60
CA ARG A 114 -7.35 9.93 -5.62
C ARG A 114 -7.98 9.29 -4.38
N ARG A 115 -9.14 9.77 -3.93
CA ARG A 115 -9.63 9.55 -2.58
C ARG A 115 -10.99 8.88 -2.48
N SER A 116 -11.89 9.13 -3.45
CA SER A 116 -13.23 8.55 -3.41
C SER A 116 -13.19 7.02 -3.46
N PHE A 117 -14.25 6.42 -2.98
CA PHE A 117 -14.39 4.97 -2.97
C PHE A 117 -14.70 4.42 -4.38
N ASP A 118 -15.62 5.04 -5.12
CA ASP A 118 -16.17 4.49 -6.35
C ASP A 118 -15.68 5.13 -7.66
N VAL A 119 -15.03 6.30 -7.61
CA VAL A 119 -14.64 7.01 -8.83
C VAL A 119 -13.28 6.52 -9.33
N ALA A 120 -13.27 5.89 -10.52
CA ALA A 120 -12.07 5.49 -11.23
C ALA A 120 -11.60 6.59 -12.20
N PRO A 121 -10.30 6.74 -12.43
CA PRO A 121 -9.78 7.54 -13.55
C PRO A 121 -10.10 6.88 -14.90
N GLU A 122 -9.88 7.64 -15.98
CA GLU A 122 -9.98 7.12 -17.36
C GLU A 122 -9.09 5.89 -17.55
N PRO A 123 -9.61 4.79 -18.13
CA PRO A 123 -8.82 3.59 -18.33
C PRO A 123 -7.70 3.79 -19.36
N LEU A 124 -6.66 2.96 -19.29
CA LEU A 124 -5.69 2.82 -20.38
C LEU A 124 -6.37 2.27 -21.64
N ALA A 125 -5.91 2.72 -22.79
CA ALA A 125 -6.26 2.05 -24.05
C ALA A 125 -5.77 0.59 -24.05
N ALA A 126 -6.47 -0.26 -24.79
CA ALA A 126 -6.16 -1.69 -24.80
C ALA A 126 -4.75 -2.00 -25.34
N ASP A 127 -4.21 -1.16 -26.22
CA ASP A 127 -2.89 -1.25 -26.83
C ASP A 127 -1.83 -0.36 -26.15
N ASP A 128 -2.19 0.35 -25.08
CA ASP A 128 -1.24 1.16 -24.31
C ASP A 128 -0.09 0.28 -23.78
N PRO A 129 1.18 0.65 -24.00
CA PRO A 129 2.33 -0.16 -23.55
C PRO A 129 2.40 -0.33 -22.01
N ARG A 130 1.69 0.49 -21.25
CA ARG A 130 1.57 0.37 -19.79
C ARG A 130 0.49 -0.63 -19.34
N ASN A 131 -0.25 -1.22 -20.29
CA ASN A 131 -1.26 -2.21 -19.98
C ASN A 131 -0.60 -3.45 -19.34
N PRO A 132 -1.03 -3.88 -18.14
CA PRO A 132 -0.42 -5.00 -17.42
C PRO A 132 -0.34 -6.31 -18.20
N ARG A 133 -1.19 -6.51 -19.20
CA ARG A 133 -1.15 -7.70 -20.07
C ARG A 133 0.14 -7.87 -20.87
N PHE A 134 0.94 -6.81 -21.00
CA PHE A 134 2.23 -6.81 -21.70
C PHE A 134 3.42 -6.96 -20.76
N ASP A 135 3.16 -7.03 -19.46
CA ASP A 135 4.19 -7.14 -18.44
C ASP A 135 4.31 -8.60 -17.96
N PRO A 136 5.46 -9.24 -18.13
CA PRO A 136 5.65 -10.66 -17.79
C PRO A 136 5.40 -11.00 -16.32
N ARG A 137 5.43 -10.01 -15.42
CA ARG A 137 5.07 -10.22 -14.01
C ARG A 137 3.64 -10.74 -13.82
N TYR A 138 2.76 -10.50 -14.79
CA TYR A 138 1.35 -10.86 -14.74
C TYR A 138 0.96 -11.99 -15.70
N ASP A 139 1.92 -12.70 -16.32
CA ASP A 139 1.64 -13.80 -17.25
C ASP A 139 0.77 -14.93 -16.64
N GLY A 140 0.91 -15.14 -15.33
CA GLY A 140 0.10 -16.11 -14.57
C GLY A 140 -1.27 -15.59 -14.13
N VAL A 141 -1.64 -14.34 -14.44
CA VAL A 141 -2.91 -13.74 -14.02
C VAL A 141 -3.91 -13.79 -15.19
N PRO A 142 -5.16 -14.27 -14.97
CA PRO A 142 -6.18 -14.22 -16.01
C PRO A 142 -6.36 -12.80 -16.54
N ARG A 143 -6.36 -12.64 -17.85
CA ARG A 143 -6.44 -11.30 -18.49
C ARG A 143 -7.66 -10.48 -18.05
N ALA A 144 -8.76 -11.15 -17.74
CA ALA A 144 -9.99 -10.50 -17.26
C ALA A 144 -9.83 -9.90 -15.85
N GLU A 145 -8.83 -10.32 -15.06
CA GLU A 145 -8.54 -9.78 -13.74
C GLU A 145 -7.54 -8.62 -13.77
N LEU A 146 -6.87 -8.38 -14.93
CA LEU A 146 -5.91 -7.30 -15.08
C LEU A 146 -6.62 -5.96 -15.32
N PRO A 147 -6.52 -4.97 -14.41
CA PRO A 147 -7.23 -3.72 -14.54
C PRO A 147 -6.56 -2.79 -15.57
N LEU A 148 -7.37 -2.03 -16.30
CA LEU A 148 -6.92 -0.88 -17.08
C LEU A 148 -7.08 0.45 -16.30
N THR A 149 -7.88 0.43 -15.23
CA THR A 149 -8.08 1.49 -14.24
C THR A 149 -8.77 0.90 -13.02
N GLU A 150 -8.64 1.55 -11.88
CA GLU A 150 -9.36 1.14 -10.66
C GLU A 150 -9.88 2.36 -9.88
N SER A 151 -11.07 2.21 -9.31
CA SER A 151 -11.48 2.93 -8.12
C SER A 151 -10.91 2.27 -6.86
N LEU A 152 -11.13 2.86 -5.69
CA LEU A 152 -10.75 2.20 -4.43
C LEU A 152 -11.60 0.94 -4.20
N SER A 153 -12.90 0.94 -4.54
CA SER A 153 -13.78 -0.22 -4.40
C SER A 153 -13.28 -1.41 -5.24
N MET A 154 -12.82 -1.17 -6.47
CA MET A 154 -12.21 -2.20 -7.32
C MET A 154 -10.91 -2.74 -6.72
N THR A 155 -10.07 -1.86 -6.17
CA THR A 155 -8.84 -2.27 -5.46
C THR A 155 -9.17 -3.15 -4.25
N VAL A 156 -10.18 -2.76 -3.46
CA VAL A 156 -10.68 -3.53 -2.32
C VAL A 156 -11.20 -4.89 -2.76
N ALA A 157 -11.96 -4.95 -3.85
CA ALA A 157 -12.55 -6.19 -4.37
C ALA A 157 -11.50 -7.27 -4.70
N ARG A 158 -10.27 -6.89 -5.12
CA ARG A 158 -9.17 -7.86 -5.35
C ARG A 158 -8.30 -8.09 -4.12
N THR A 159 -8.19 -7.10 -3.23
CA THR A 159 -7.29 -7.18 -2.06
C THR A 159 -7.93 -7.98 -0.92
N LEU A 160 -9.22 -7.77 -0.62
CA LEU A 160 -9.87 -8.41 0.52
C LEU A 160 -9.98 -9.93 0.42
N PRO A 161 -10.32 -10.55 -0.72
CA PRO A 161 -10.30 -12.01 -0.81
C PRO A 161 -8.90 -12.59 -0.52
N TYR A 162 -7.84 -11.93 -0.97
CA TYR A 162 -6.46 -12.34 -0.67
C TYR A 162 -6.13 -12.17 0.82
N TRP A 163 -6.55 -11.06 1.42
CA TRP A 163 -6.44 -10.85 2.87
C TRP A 163 -7.14 -11.96 3.65
N GLN A 164 -8.39 -12.27 3.31
CA GLN A 164 -9.23 -13.21 4.06
C GLN A 164 -8.82 -14.67 3.87
N CYS A 165 -8.36 -15.04 2.66
CA CYS A 165 -8.05 -16.45 2.35
C CYS A 165 -6.57 -16.81 2.54
N GLU A 166 -5.64 -15.84 2.48
CA GLU A 166 -4.21 -16.11 2.52
C GLU A 166 -3.50 -15.44 3.70
N ILE A 167 -3.73 -14.12 3.91
CA ILE A 167 -2.96 -13.38 4.92
C ILE A 167 -3.47 -13.65 6.32
N LEU A 168 -4.74 -13.40 6.59
CA LEU A 168 -5.32 -13.54 7.94
C LEU A 168 -5.23 -14.97 8.47
N PRO A 169 -5.53 -16.04 7.70
CA PRO A 169 -5.40 -17.40 8.20
C PRO A 169 -3.96 -17.80 8.54
N ARG A 170 -2.96 -17.19 7.87
CA ARG A 170 -1.54 -17.43 8.19
C ARG A 170 -1.19 -17.01 9.62
N LEU A 171 -1.89 -16.03 10.16
CA LEU A 171 -1.69 -15.57 11.54
C LEU A 171 -2.01 -16.68 12.57
N ALA A 172 -2.79 -17.68 12.22
CA ALA A 172 -3.01 -18.86 13.09
C ALA A 172 -1.70 -19.61 13.39
N HIS A 173 -0.72 -19.55 12.48
CA HIS A 173 0.53 -20.33 12.52
C HIS A 173 1.77 -19.53 12.97
N CYS A 174 1.64 -18.27 13.34
CA CYS A 174 2.72 -17.44 13.84
C CYS A 174 2.18 -16.32 14.75
N ASP A 175 3.08 -15.64 15.45
CA ASP A 175 2.71 -14.56 16.38
C ASP A 175 2.58 -13.21 15.69
N ALA A 176 3.33 -13.01 14.58
CA ALA A 176 3.25 -11.78 13.83
C ALA A 176 3.50 -11.97 12.33
N LEU A 177 2.83 -11.15 11.52
CA LEU A 177 2.99 -11.04 10.07
C LEU A 177 3.36 -9.60 9.69
N LEU A 178 4.14 -9.47 8.60
CA LEU A 178 4.45 -8.17 7.99
C LEU A 178 3.85 -8.09 6.58
N VAL A 179 3.13 -7.02 6.27
CA VAL A 179 2.55 -6.78 4.95
C VAL A 179 3.07 -5.44 4.40
N ALA A 180 3.99 -5.50 3.45
CA ALA A 180 4.51 -4.32 2.76
C ALA A 180 3.76 -4.09 1.45
N ALA A 181 2.98 -3.00 1.38
CA ALA A 181 2.13 -2.72 0.24
C ALA A 181 1.99 -1.20 -0.04
N HIS A 182 0.81 -0.75 -0.45
CA HIS A 182 0.63 0.59 -0.98
C HIS A 182 -0.52 1.33 -0.30
N GLY A 183 -0.59 2.66 -0.54
CA GLY A 183 -1.58 3.51 0.07
C GLY A 183 -3.01 3.00 -0.10
N ASN A 184 -3.43 2.64 -1.31
CA ASN A 184 -4.83 2.25 -1.54
C ASN A 184 -5.12 0.78 -1.19
N SER A 185 -4.22 -0.16 -1.47
CA SER A 185 -4.43 -1.55 -1.06
C SER A 185 -4.49 -1.68 0.47
N LEU A 186 -3.61 -1.00 1.21
CA LEU A 186 -3.66 -0.99 2.67
C LEU A 186 -4.88 -0.24 3.22
N ARG A 187 -5.31 0.87 2.58
CA ARG A 187 -6.56 1.56 2.94
C ARG A 187 -7.77 0.62 2.84
N GLY A 188 -7.78 -0.25 1.83
CA GLY A 188 -8.83 -1.27 1.69
C GLY A 188 -8.84 -2.26 2.85
N ILE A 189 -7.69 -2.74 3.28
CA ILE A 189 -7.55 -3.64 4.43
C ILE A 189 -7.99 -2.92 5.72
N VAL A 190 -7.50 -1.71 5.96
CA VAL A 190 -7.85 -0.91 7.16
C VAL A 190 -9.33 -0.57 7.18
N LYS A 191 -9.93 -0.23 6.02
CA LYS A 191 -11.37 0.00 5.90
C LYS A 191 -12.17 -1.20 6.40
N HIS A 192 -11.78 -2.41 6.00
CA HIS A 192 -12.41 -3.65 6.43
C HIS A 192 -12.23 -3.89 7.93
N LEU A 193 -11.00 -3.79 8.45
CA LEU A 193 -10.68 -4.06 9.86
C LEU A 193 -11.36 -3.10 10.84
N LYS A 194 -11.55 -1.85 10.43
CA LYS A 194 -12.12 -0.79 11.28
C LYS A 194 -13.58 -0.47 10.97
N GLY A 195 -14.20 -1.14 10.01
CA GLY A 195 -15.59 -0.85 9.60
C GLY A 195 -15.80 0.56 9.07
N ILE A 196 -14.79 1.17 8.41
CA ILE A 196 -14.86 2.54 7.91
C ILE A 196 -15.85 2.62 6.75
N GLY A 197 -16.77 3.59 6.79
CA GLY A 197 -17.73 3.85 5.71
C GLY A 197 -17.07 4.33 4.41
N ASP A 198 -17.81 4.28 3.30
CA ASP A 198 -17.29 4.61 1.96
C ASP A 198 -16.90 6.09 1.84
N ASP A 199 -17.64 6.99 2.46
CA ASP A 199 -17.33 8.43 2.48
C ASP A 199 -16.12 8.71 3.40
N ALA A 200 -16.12 8.10 4.58
CA ALA A 200 -15.10 8.32 5.60
C ALA A 200 -13.71 7.79 5.21
N ILE A 201 -13.62 6.81 4.29
CA ILE A 201 -12.34 6.28 3.83
C ILE A 201 -11.47 7.34 3.12
N ALA A 202 -12.08 8.39 2.57
CA ALA A 202 -11.36 9.48 1.94
C ALA A 202 -10.39 10.19 2.89
N GLU A 203 -10.70 10.24 4.18
CA GLU A 203 -9.91 10.90 5.23
C GLU A 203 -8.71 10.05 5.71
N LEU A 204 -8.72 8.73 5.48
CA LEU A 204 -7.65 7.87 5.94
C LEU A 204 -6.35 8.12 5.15
N ASN A 205 -5.31 8.53 5.87
CA ASN A 205 -3.96 8.73 5.33
C ASN A 205 -2.99 7.75 5.98
N LEU A 206 -2.31 6.96 5.15
CA LEU A 206 -1.26 6.05 5.60
C LEU A 206 0.11 6.65 5.20
N PRO A 207 0.96 7.04 6.15
CA PRO A 207 2.28 7.58 5.86
C PRO A 207 3.21 6.51 5.27
N THR A 208 4.25 6.93 4.53
CA THR A 208 5.28 6.03 4.00
C THR A 208 6.12 5.46 5.13
N ALA A 209 6.40 4.17 5.08
CA ALA A 209 7.29 3.43 5.97
C ALA A 209 7.04 3.65 7.48
N VAL A 210 5.83 4.00 7.88
CA VAL A 210 5.43 4.01 9.30
C VAL A 210 4.67 2.73 9.59
N PRO A 211 5.17 1.85 10.48
CA PRO A 211 4.49 0.60 10.80
C PRO A 211 3.15 0.85 11.48
N TYR A 212 2.09 0.28 10.92
CA TYR A 212 0.74 0.33 11.49
C TYR A 212 0.38 -1.06 12.01
N VAL A 213 0.30 -1.20 13.31
CA VAL A 213 0.11 -2.48 14.01
C VAL A 213 -1.38 -2.70 14.26
N PHE A 214 -1.84 -3.90 13.95
CA PHE A 214 -3.13 -4.43 14.38
C PHE A 214 -2.91 -5.63 15.29
N GLU A 215 -3.57 -5.64 16.43
CA GLU A 215 -3.59 -6.74 17.38
C GLU A 215 -4.89 -7.52 17.25
N PHE A 216 -4.78 -8.85 17.32
CA PHE A 216 -5.88 -9.78 17.09
C PHE A 216 -6.10 -10.68 18.31
N ASP A 217 -7.37 -10.98 18.59
CA ASP A 217 -7.78 -12.00 19.56
C ASP A 217 -7.57 -13.44 19.02
N GLU A 218 -8.00 -14.43 19.78
CA GLU A 218 -7.87 -15.85 19.41
C GLU A 218 -8.77 -16.23 18.23
N GLU A 219 -9.88 -15.51 18.04
CA GLU A 219 -10.82 -15.66 16.93
C GLU A 219 -10.41 -14.88 15.68
N LEU A 220 -9.24 -14.21 15.70
CA LEU A 220 -8.69 -13.37 14.64
C LEU A 220 -9.53 -12.11 14.35
N ASN A 221 -10.23 -11.58 15.33
CA ASN A 221 -10.81 -10.25 15.24
C ASN A 221 -9.77 -9.20 15.63
N ALA A 222 -9.71 -8.09 14.89
CA ALA A 222 -8.87 -6.96 15.24
C ALA A 222 -9.45 -6.26 16.47
N VAL A 223 -8.69 -6.20 17.57
CA VAL A 223 -9.13 -5.64 18.86
C VAL A 223 -8.44 -4.33 19.20
N HIS A 224 -7.28 -4.06 18.64
CA HIS A 224 -6.53 -2.83 18.86
C HIS A 224 -5.69 -2.47 17.66
N ASP A 225 -5.49 -1.17 17.42
CA ASP A 225 -4.61 -0.70 16.34
C ASP A 225 -3.85 0.57 16.76
N TYR A 226 -2.60 0.69 16.32
CA TYR A 226 -1.76 1.85 16.58
C TYR A 226 -0.61 1.97 15.58
N PHE A 227 -0.18 3.20 15.33
CA PHE A 227 1.07 3.44 14.62
C PHE A 227 2.25 3.36 15.58
N LEU A 228 3.33 2.69 15.15
CA LEU A 228 4.59 2.70 15.89
C LEU A 228 5.35 4.01 15.66
N GLY A 229 6.02 4.48 16.69
CA GLY A 229 6.88 5.64 16.65
C GLY A 229 6.32 6.83 17.44
N ASP A 230 6.97 7.97 17.28
CA ASP A 230 6.60 9.22 17.92
C ASP A 230 5.27 9.73 17.34
N PRO A 231 4.23 9.94 18.18
CA PRO A 231 2.90 10.36 17.71
C PRO A 231 2.92 11.69 16.93
N GLU A 232 3.79 12.64 17.29
CA GLU A 232 3.89 13.94 16.58
C GLU A 232 4.47 13.74 15.18
N LYS A 233 5.51 12.89 15.04
CA LYS A 233 6.09 12.55 13.75
C LYS A 233 5.11 11.79 12.86
N VAL A 234 4.36 10.86 13.43
CA VAL A 234 3.31 10.12 12.72
C VAL A 234 2.23 11.08 12.20
N ALA A 235 1.73 11.98 13.06
CA ALA A 235 0.72 12.96 12.68
C ALA A 235 1.25 13.91 11.58
N ALA A 236 2.49 14.37 11.66
CA ALA A 236 3.12 15.20 10.63
C ALA A 236 3.26 14.44 9.28
N ALA A 237 3.63 13.17 9.32
CA ALA A 237 3.73 12.33 8.13
C ALA A 237 2.36 12.07 7.49
N MET A 238 1.31 11.85 8.29
CA MET A 238 -0.08 11.73 7.79
C MET A 238 -0.56 13.04 7.13
N ALA A 239 -0.26 14.18 7.73
CA ALA A 239 -0.59 15.50 7.17
C ALA A 239 0.14 15.76 5.85
N ALA A 240 1.40 15.36 5.74
CA ALA A 240 2.17 15.46 4.49
C ALA A 240 1.54 14.62 3.35
N VAL A 241 1.02 13.42 3.65
CA VAL A 241 0.29 12.61 2.67
C VAL A 241 -1.03 13.28 2.26
N ALA A 242 -1.75 13.87 3.20
CA ALA A 242 -3.00 14.60 2.92
C ALA A 242 -2.78 15.82 2.02
N ALA A 243 -1.64 16.50 2.18
CA ALA A 243 -1.26 17.68 1.41
C ALA A 243 -0.78 17.37 -0.02
N GLN A 244 -0.44 16.10 -0.33
CA GLN A 244 0.00 15.73 -1.67
C GLN A 244 -1.05 16.06 -2.75
N GLY A 245 -0.67 16.80 -3.78
CA GLY A 245 -1.55 17.21 -4.88
C GLY A 245 -2.47 18.39 -4.58
N LYS A 246 -2.34 19.03 -3.42
CA LYS A 246 -2.85 20.38 -3.18
C LYS A 246 -1.82 21.39 -3.71
N LYS A 247 -2.31 22.56 -4.14
CA LYS A 247 -1.45 23.68 -4.59
C LYS A 247 -0.50 24.13 -3.51
#